data_2b84f7a4d0b4e5f5354d52c0cadab46e
#
_entry.id   2b84f7a4d0b4e5f5354d52c0cadab46e
#
_cell.length_a   1.000
_cell.length_b   1.000
_cell.length_c   1.000
_cell.angle_alpha   90.00
_cell.angle_beta   90.00
_cell.angle_gamma   90.00
#
_symmetry.space_group_name_H-M   'P 1'
#
loop_
_entity.id
_entity.type
_entity.pdbx_description
1 polymer ?
#
loop_
_entity_poly.entity_id
_entity_poly.type
_entity_poly.pdbx_seq_one_letter_code
_entity_poly.pdbx_strand_id
1 'polypeptide(L)' 'QQYRVVLILYYVEEMSIREISQILQMNENTVKTRLSRGRGVYKKLYLKEHPEFQFE' A
#
# COMPACT_ATOMS: atom_id res chain seq x y z
N GLN A 1 -3.76 10.83 -1.83
CA GLN A 1 -3.25 10.15 -0.66
C GLN A 1 -2.01 9.33 -0.99
N GLN A 2 -0.94 9.57 -0.30
CA GLN A 2 0.35 8.99 -0.65
C GLN A 2 0.40 7.46 -0.49
N TYR A 3 -0.34 6.91 0.48
CA TYR A 3 -0.36 5.47 0.68
C TYR A 3 -1.20 4.77 -0.37
N ARG A 4 -2.28 5.41 -0.78
CA ARG A 4 -3.21 4.81 -1.73
C ARG A 4 -2.56 4.53 -3.07
N VAL A 5 -1.75 5.47 -3.56
CA VAL A 5 -1.10 5.31 -4.85
C VAL A 5 -0.19 4.09 -4.88
N VAL A 6 0.67 3.96 -3.88
CA VAL A 6 1.61 2.82 -3.87
C VAL A 6 0.86 1.51 -3.70
N LEU A 7 -0.24 1.49 -2.94
CA LEU A 7 -1.01 0.26 -2.76
C LEU A 7 -1.68 -0.16 -4.07
N ILE A 8 -2.23 0.78 -4.80
CA ILE A 8 -2.86 0.48 -6.08
C ILE A 8 -1.83 -0.03 -7.07
N LEU A 9 -0.69 0.64 -7.17
CA LEU A 9 0.34 0.22 -8.10
C LEU A 9 0.88 -1.18 -7.77
N TYR A 10 0.99 -1.48 -6.49
CA TYR A 10 1.56 -2.75 -6.08
C TYR A 10 0.54 -3.89 -6.19
N TYR A 11 -0.68 -3.70 -5.69
CA TYR A 11 -1.65 -4.79 -5.60
C TYR A 11 -2.57 -4.90 -6.80
N VAL A 12 -2.94 -3.79 -7.40
CA VAL A 12 -3.85 -3.81 -8.54
C VAL A 12 -3.08 -3.93 -9.85
N GLU A 13 -2.05 -3.10 -10.01
CA GLU A 13 -1.26 -3.10 -11.23
C GLU A 13 -0.13 -4.12 -11.20
N GLU A 14 0.10 -4.75 -10.06
CA GLU A 14 1.09 -5.82 -9.90
C GLU A 14 2.51 -5.37 -10.27
N MET A 15 2.83 -4.14 -9.90
CA MET A 15 4.16 -3.59 -10.16
C MET A 15 5.10 -3.93 -9.01
N SER A 16 6.38 -4.10 -9.36
CA SER A 16 7.41 -4.34 -8.35
C SER A 16 7.72 -3.04 -7.61
N ILE A 17 8.33 -3.17 -6.43
CA ILE A 17 8.75 -2.00 -5.66
C ILE A 17 9.70 -1.13 -6.48
N ARG A 18 10.59 -1.78 -7.24
CA ARG A 18 11.55 -1.07 -8.08
C ARG A 18 10.83 -0.25 -9.15
N GLU A 19 9.84 -0.86 -9.81
CA GLU A 19 9.07 -0.16 -10.84
C GLU A 19 8.31 1.01 -10.27
N ILE A 20 7.70 0.82 -9.10
CA ILE A 20 6.95 1.89 -8.45
C ILE A 20 7.90 3.05 -8.08
N SER A 21 9.08 2.71 -7.57
CA SER A 21 10.05 3.74 -7.20
C SER A 21 10.46 4.57 -8.40
N GLN A 22 10.58 3.94 -9.57
CA GLN A 22 10.97 4.64 -10.78
C GLN A 22 9.84 5.54 -11.29
N ILE A 23 8.61 5.02 -11.27
CA ILE A 23 7.47 5.79 -11.76
C ILE A 23 7.18 6.99 -10.87
N LEU A 24 7.22 6.78 -9.56
CA LEU A 24 6.92 7.85 -8.61
C LEU A 24 8.14 8.69 -8.27
N GLN A 25 9.30 8.32 -8.81
CA GLN A 25 10.55 9.03 -8.59
C GLN A 25 10.87 9.16 -7.11
N MET A 26 10.80 8.03 -6.42
CA MET A 26 11.12 8.00 -5.00
C MET A 26 12.01 6.79 -4.72
N ASN A 27 12.64 6.82 -3.56
CA ASN A 27 13.53 5.77 -3.09
C ASN A 27 12.74 4.49 -2.84
N GLU A 28 13.36 3.33 -3.12
CA GLU A 28 12.70 2.05 -2.88
C GLU A 28 12.34 1.85 -1.42
N ASN A 29 13.19 2.32 -0.52
CA ASN A 29 12.87 2.21 0.91
C ASN A 29 11.64 3.02 1.27
N THR A 30 11.45 4.18 0.62
CA THR A 30 10.26 4.98 0.82
C THR A 30 9.02 4.23 0.35
N VAL A 31 9.12 3.56 -0.81
CA VAL A 31 8.01 2.76 -1.32
C VAL A 31 7.67 1.65 -0.33
N LYS A 32 8.68 0.94 0.15
CA LYS A 32 8.46 -0.14 1.12
C LYS A 32 7.78 0.37 2.38
N THR A 33 8.24 1.52 2.89
CA THR A 33 7.66 2.10 4.10
C THR A 33 6.21 2.48 3.87
N ARG A 34 5.92 3.10 2.73
CA ARG A 34 4.55 3.50 2.42
C ARG A 34 3.63 2.31 2.22
N LEU A 35 4.15 1.23 1.62
CA LEU A 35 3.37 0.01 1.48
C LEU A 35 3.04 -0.58 2.85
N SER A 36 4.04 -0.67 3.71
CA SER A 36 3.86 -1.23 5.04
C SER A 36 2.87 -0.42 5.87
N ARG A 37 3.05 0.89 5.90
CA ARG A 37 2.16 1.77 6.66
C ARG A 37 0.77 1.84 6.06
N GLY A 38 0.72 1.87 4.72
CA GLY A 38 -0.55 1.94 4.01
C GLY A 38 -1.40 0.71 4.26
N ARG A 39 -0.77 -0.46 4.27
CA ARG A 39 -1.52 -1.69 4.56
C ARG A 39 -2.15 -1.62 5.95
N GLY A 40 -1.41 -1.08 6.92
CA GLY A 40 -1.95 -0.94 8.28
C GLY A 40 -3.14 -0.01 8.33
N VAL A 41 -3.04 1.13 7.64
CA VAL A 41 -4.12 2.10 7.61
C VAL A 41 -5.37 1.50 6.95
N TYR A 42 -5.20 0.88 5.78
CA TYR A 42 -6.35 0.35 5.05
C TYR A 42 -6.94 -0.87 5.73
N LYS A 43 -6.11 -1.67 6.39
CA LYS A 43 -6.61 -2.77 7.19
C LYS A 43 -7.56 -2.29 8.27
N LYS A 44 -7.17 -1.22 8.96
CA LYS A 44 -8.03 -0.66 10.02
C LYS A 44 -9.33 -0.13 9.47
N LEU A 45 -9.26 0.58 8.33
CA LEU A 45 -10.46 1.11 7.70
C LEU A 45 -11.38 -0.01 7.24
N TYR A 46 -10.80 -1.04 6.64
CA TYR A 46 -11.57 -2.18 6.17
C TYR A 46 -12.29 -2.87 7.31
N LEU A 47 -11.59 -3.10 8.42
CA LEU A 47 -12.19 -3.76 9.57
C LEU A 47 -13.28 -2.92 10.21
N LYS A 48 -13.14 -1.59 10.15
CA LYS A 48 -14.18 -0.70 10.68
C LYS A 48 -15.48 -0.83 9.89
N GLU A 49 -15.36 -0.98 8.55
CA GLU A 49 -16.53 -1.12 7.70
C GLU A 49 -17.03 -2.56 7.60
N HIS A 50 -16.14 -3.52 7.87
CA HIS A 50 -16.45 -4.95 7.74
C HIS A 50 -16.00 -5.68 8.99
N PRO A 51 -16.66 -5.43 10.13
CA PRO A 51 -16.23 -6.03 11.40
C PRO A 51 -16.30 -7.55 11.43
N GLU A 52 -17.04 -8.15 10.49
CA GLU A 52 -17.15 -9.61 10.41
C GLU A 52 -15.85 -10.26 9.90
N PHE A 53 -14.92 -9.49 9.33
CA PHE A 53 -13.65 -10.01 8.85
C PHE A 53 -12.56 -9.77 9.85
N GLN A 54 -11.59 -10.68 9.88
CA GLN A 54 -10.41 -10.54 10.72
C GLN A 54 -9.18 -10.85 9.89
N PHE A 55 -8.17 -10.01 10.01
CA PHE A 55 -6.89 -10.19 9.32
C PHE A 55 -5.85 -10.71 10.29
N GLU A 56 -5.01 -11.61 9.79
CA GLU A 56 -3.94 -12.18 10.60
C GLU A 56 -2.66 -11.36 10.53
#